data_cb8aa197f4b86f18ecbc3e89f8d6d43e
#
_entry.id   cb8aa197f4b86f18ecbc3e89f8d6d43e
#
_cell.length_a   1.000
_cell.length_b   1.000
_cell.length_c   1.000
_cell.angle_alpha   90.00
_cell.angle_beta   90.00
_cell.angle_gamma   90.00
#
_symmetry.space_group_name_H-M   'P 1'
#
loop_
_entity.id
_entity.type
_entity.pdbx_description
1 polymer ?
#
loop_
_entity_poly.entity_id
_entity_poly.type
_entity_poly.pdbx_seq_one_letter_code
_entity_poly.pdbx_strand_id
1 'polypeptide(L)' 'MDDEELERIKTMLDVEISDYEEDGDKLTVYVPEGQAAKAIGSGGAVVRSVELALDKELEVKEETE' A
#
# COMPACT_ATOMS: atom_id res chain seq x y z
N MET A 1 1.10 10.43 -7.92
CA MET A 1 0.14 9.33 -8.12
C MET A 1 -1.25 9.93 -8.29
N ASP A 2 -2.01 9.48 -9.26
CA ASP A 2 -3.33 10.05 -9.48
C ASP A 2 -4.38 9.37 -8.57
N ASP A 3 -5.56 9.98 -8.52
CA ASP A 3 -6.62 9.51 -7.63
C ASP A 3 -7.11 8.11 -8.01
N GLU A 4 -7.13 7.80 -9.29
CA GLU A 4 -7.57 6.51 -9.76
C GLU A 4 -6.63 5.38 -9.32
N GLU A 5 -5.33 5.63 -9.40
CA GLU A 5 -4.33 4.68 -8.97
C GLU A 5 -4.40 4.47 -7.46
N LEU A 6 -4.59 5.56 -6.71
CA LEU A 6 -4.73 5.48 -5.25
C LEU A 6 -5.96 4.67 -4.85
N GLU A 7 -7.08 4.89 -5.53
CA GLU A 7 -8.30 4.13 -5.25
C GLU A 7 -8.12 2.65 -5.55
N ARG A 8 -7.39 2.33 -6.60
CA ARG A 8 -7.10 0.93 -6.93
C ARG A 8 -6.28 0.27 -5.83
N ILE A 9 -5.28 0.98 -5.33
CA ILE A 9 -4.44 0.46 -4.24
C ILE A 9 -5.27 0.22 -2.99
N LYS A 10 -6.13 1.16 -2.63
CA LYS A 10 -7.01 1.03 -1.46
C LYS A 10 -7.88 -0.22 -1.58
N THR A 11 -8.43 -0.44 -2.77
CA THR A 11 -9.28 -1.59 -3.02
C THR A 11 -8.51 -2.89 -2.92
N MET A 12 -7.32 -2.94 -3.49
CA MET A 12 -6.50 -4.14 -3.48
C MET A 12 -5.99 -4.49 -2.10
N LEU A 13 -5.59 -3.49 -1.32
CA LEU A 13 -5.10 -3.71 0.04
C LEU A 13 -6.23 -3.91 1.05
N ASP A 14 -7.43 -3.45 0.70
CA ASP A 14 -8.61 -3.53 1.57
C ASP A 14 -8.38 -2.82 2.92
N VAL A 15 -7.68 -1.69 2.87
CA VAL A 15 -7.43 -0.86 4.05
C VAL A 15 -7.51 0.60 3.67
N GLU A 16 -7.59 1.46 4.67
CA GLU A 16 -7.48 2.89 4.43
C GLU A 16 -6.01 3.26 4.26
N ILE A 17 -5.75 4.24 3.42
CA ILE A 17 -4.41 4.79 3.25
C ILE A 17 -4.43 6.19 3.83
N SER A 18 -3.68 6.38 4.92
CA SER A 18 -3.60 7.68 5.59
C SER A 18 -2.74 8.66 4.81
N ASP A 19 -1.69 8.15 4.19
CA ASP A 19 -0.76 9.00 3.43
C ASP A 19 0.07 8.10 2.53
N TYR A 20 0.80 8.69 1.61
CA TYR A 20 1.70 7.93 0.75
C TYR A 20 2.87 8.81 0.32
N GLU A 21 3.96 8.15 -0.07
CA GLU A 21 5.12 8.79 -0.66
C GLU A 21 5.53 8.01 -1.90
N GLU A 22 5.86 8.71 -2.95
CA GLU A 22 6.33 8.10 -4.18
C GLU A 22 7.75 8.58 -4.46
N ASP A 23 8.68 7.64 -4.63
CA ASP A 23 10.08 7.96 -4.86
C ASP A 23 10.60 7.03 -5.96
N GLY A 24 10.66 7.55 -7.19
CA GLY A 24 11.07 6.76 -8.34
C GLY A 24 10.12 5.59 -8.55
N ASP A 25 10.66 4.38 -8.49
CA ASP A 25 9.89 3.16 -8.68
C ASP A 25 9.35 2.59 -7.37
N LYS A 26 9.54 3.31 -6.27
CA LYS A 26 9.10 2.84 -4.96
C LYS A 26 7.93 3.67 -4.46
N LEU A 27 6.90 2.98 -3.98
CA LEU A 27 5.74 3.60 -3.36
C LEU A 27 5.65 3.16 -1.92
N THR A 28 5.57 4.10 -1.00
CA THR A 28 5.35 3.82 0.41
C THR A 28 3.97 4.30 0.79
N VAL A 29 3.17 3.43 1.37
CA VAL A 29 1.85 3.81 1.84
C VAL A 29 1.80 3.69 3.35
N TYR A 30 1.08 4.61 3.97
CA TYR A 30 0.91 4.64 5.41
C TYR A 30 -0.53 4.28 5.73
N VAL A 31 -0.69 3.31 6.62
CA VAL A 31 -2.01 2.82 7.01
C VAL A 31 -2.21 3.05 8.51
N PRO A 32 -3.46 3.12 8.98
CA PRO A 32 -3.71 3.28 10.41
C PRO A 32 -3.12 2.14 11.22
N GLU A 33 -2.79 2.44 12.46
CA GLU A 33 -2.26 1.44 13.38
C GLU A 33 -3.19 0.25 13.46
N GLY A 34 -2.61 -0.94 13.36
CA GLY A 34 -3.36 -2.19 13.42
C GLY A 34 -3.81 -2.72 12.06
N GLN A 35 -3.65 -1.95 10.99
CA GLN A 35 -4.08 -2.38 9.66
C GLN A 35 -2.94 -2.82 8.75
N ALA A 36 -1.70 -2.65 9.17
CA ALA A 36 -0.56 -3.02 8.33
C ALA A 36 -0.56 -4.52 7.98
N ALA A 37 -0.84 -5.37 8.94
CA ALA A 37 -0.86 -6.81 8.71
C ALA A 37 -1.94 -7.20 7.69
N LYS A 38 -3.07 -6.53 7.74
CA LYS A 38 -4.16 -6.76 6.78
C LYS A 38 -3.75 -6.33 5.37
N ALA A 39 -3.07 -5.19 5.27
CA ALA A 39 -2.61 -4.67 3.99
C ALA A 39 -1.55 -5.57 3.35
N ILE A 40 -0.66 -6.11 4.17
CA ILE A 40 0.42 -6.97 3.69
C ILE A 40 -0.12 -8.34 3.27
N GLY A 41 -1.08 -8.84 4.05
CA GLY A 41 -1.64 -10.15 3.80
C GLY A 41 -0.73 -11.27 4.29
N SER A 42 -1.13 -12.51 4.04
CA SER A 42 -0.37 -13.67 4.46
C SER A 42 0.89 -13.81 3.61
N GLY A 43 2.04 -13.76 4.27
CA GLY A 43 3.33 -13.91 3.57
C GLY A 43 3.62 -12.82 2.56
N GLY A 44 2.98 -11.65 2.70
CA GLY A 44 3.19 -10.54 1.78
C GLY A 44 2.48 -10.70 0.44
N ALA A 45 1.53 -11.62 0.34
CA ALA A 45 0.85 -11.93 -0.91
C ALA A 45 0.10 -10.72 -1.49
N VAL A 46 -0.57 -9.94 -0.64
CA VAL A 46 -1.32 -8.78 -1.10
C VAL A 46 -0.39 -7.69 -1.61
N VAL A 47 0.68 -7.42 -0.88
CA VAL A 47 1.68 -6.44 -1.28
C VAL A 47 2.30 -6.83 -2.63
N ARG A 48 2.65 -8.09 -2.78
CA ARG A 48 3.24 -8.57 -4.02
C ARG A 48 2.28 -8.42 -5.20
N SER A 49 1.01 -8.70 -4.99
CA SER A 49 0.01 -8.55 -6.04
C SER A 49 -0.10 -7.11 -6.50
N VAL A 50 -0.06 -6.16 -5.55
CA VAL A 50 -0.12 -4.74 -5.88
C VAL A 50 1.16 -4.32 -6.62
N GLU A 51 2.31 -4.79 -6.17
CA GLU A 51 3.57 -4.49 -6.84
C GLU A 51 3.56 -4.93 -8.30
N LEU A 52 3.05 -6.11 -8.56
CA LEU A 52 2.96 -6.62 -9.92
C LEU A 52 1.98 -5.82 -10.77
N ALA A 53 0.87 -5.42 -10.18
CA ALA A 53 -0.14 -4.65 -10.89
C ALA A 53 0.35 -3.25 -11.25
N LEU A 54 1.16 -2.64 -10.40
CA LEU A 54 1.65 -1.28 -10.59
C LEU A 54 3.04 -1.22 -11.22
N ASP A 55 3.73 -2.33 -11.29
CA ASP A 55 5.12 -2.40 -11.77
C ASP A 55 6.03 -1.48 -10.94
N LYS A 56 5.82 -1.46 -9.63
CA LYS A 56 6.58 -0.65 -8.68
C LYS A 56 6.81 -1.43 -7.41
N GLU A 57 7.83 -1.04 -6.64
CA GLU A 57 8.01 -1.56 -5.30
C GLU A 57 6.99 -0.93 -4.38
N LEU A 58 6.43 -1.71 -3.49
CA LEU A 58 5.45 -1.21 -2.51
C LEU A 58 5.93 -1.51 -1.10
N GLU A 59 5.89 -0.50 -0.25
CA GLU A 59 6.17 -0.66 1.16
C GLU A 59 4.97 -0.17 1.95
N VAL A 60 4.54 -0.95 2.92
CA VAL A 60 3.43 -0.59 3.79
C VAL A 60 3.99 -0.28 5.16
N LYS A 61 3.69 0.90 5.68
CA LYS A 61 4.11 1.32 7.01
C LYS A 61 2.89 1.68 7.84
N GLU A 62 2.97 1.34 9.10
CA GLU A 62 1.93 1.71 10.06
C GLU A 62 2.15 3.14 10.51
N GLU A 63 1.08 3.93 10.49
CA GLU A 63 1.15 5.29 11.00
C GLU A 63 0.93 5.25 12.50
N THR A 64 1.97 5.56 13.26
CA THR A 64 1.90 5.59 14.71
C THR A 64 2.18 7.01 15.20
N GLU A 65 1.49 7.41 16.24
CA GLU A 65 1.75 8.69 16.88
C GLU A 65 2.75 8.55 18.01
#